data_420b42c715f82667a0be8c78ac98742a
#
_entry.id   420b42c715f82667a0be8c78ac98742a
#
_cell.length_a   1.000
_cell.length_b   1.000
_cell.length_c   1.000
_cell.angle_alpha   90.00
_cell.angle_beta   90.00
_cell.angle_gamma   90.00
#
_symmetry.space_group_name_H-M   'P 1'
#
loop_
_entity.id
_entity.type
_entity.pdbx_description
1 polymer ?
#
loop_
_entity_poly.entity_id
_entity_poly.type
_entity_poly.pdbx_seq_one_letter_code
_entity_poly.pdbx_strand_id
1 'polypeptide(L)'
;MSAADVPHDGIGAAIRAAQDGGRTALVAFLTGGFPDRRRFHESLAAVADVADVVEIGVPFTDPMADGVTIQRASHAALAAGFTLASLLDELAVIRPRPRAPLLLMSYLNPLLAYGLERLPEAAAAAGVSGFIIPDLPHEESAELRVPFDRAALALVQMVTPVTPPARLEMLCADARGFVYAVTMTGTTGRNVAVPDDVLAYLDRVHAASSIPVCAGFGIRGRAQVERLAGHVDGVIVGSALVEVIERGGDPVAFLRELRGA
;
A
#
# COMPACT_ATOMS: atom_id res chain seq x y z
N MET A 1 -21.11 -15.25 -8.98
CA MET A 1 -20.38 -14.18 -9.67
C MET A 1 -18.92 -14.41 -9.38
N SER A 2 -18.10 -14.56 -10.39
CA SER A 2 -16.65 -14.72 -10.23
C SER A 2 -16.05 -13.41 -9.69
N ALA A 3 -14.98 -13.48 -8.88
CA ALA A 3 -14.25 -12.31 -8.35
C ALA A 3 -13.72 -11.34 -9.44
N ALA A 4 -13.81 -11.73 -10.72
CA ALA A 4 -13.38 -10.97 -11.87
C ALA A 4 -14.36 -9.85 -12.33
N ASP A 5 -15.59 -9.79 -11.78
CA ASP A 5 -16.64 -8.87 -12.26
C ASP A 5 -16.92 -7.69 -11.29
N VAL A 6 -16.05 -7.44 -10.32
CA VAL A 6 -16.26 -6.35 -9.37
C VAL A 6 -15.58 -5.08 -9.90
N PRO A 7 -16.28 -3.91 -10.00
CA PRO A 7 -15.75 -2.66 -10.54
C PRO A 7 -14.52 -2.07 -9.81
N HIS A 8 -14.04 -2.72 -8.75
CA HIS A 8 -12.99 -2.26 -7.83
C HIS A 8 -11.59 -2.73 -8.18
N ASP A 9 -11.39 -3.33 -9.34
CA ASP A 9 -10.13 -4.01 -9.65
C ASP A 9 -9.04 -3.14 -10.29
N GLY A 10 -9.17 -1.81 -10.21
CA GLY A 10 -8.13 -0.92 -10.75
C GLY A 10 -6.74 -1.19 -10.17
N ILE A 11 -6.66 -1.53 -8.87
CA ILE A 11 -5.41 -1.89 -8.20
C ILE A 11 -4.92 -3.25 -8.69
N GLY A 12 -5.76 -4.28 -8.62
CA GLY A 12 -5.39 -5.63 -9.07
C GLY A 12 -5.11 -5.67 -10.57
N ALA A 13 -5.84 -4.90 -11.38
CA ALA A 13 -5.58 -4.78 -12.82
C ALA A 13 -4.19 -4.17 -13.10
N ALA A 14 -3.77 -3.14 -12.36
CA ALA A 14 -2.45 -2.54 -12.50
C ALA A 14 -1.33 -3.52 -12.14
N ILE A 15 -1.52 -4.32 -11.07
CA ILE A 15 -0.56 -5.35 -10.66
C ILE A 15 -0.47 -6.46 -11.72
N ARG A 16 -1.62 -6.97 -12.22
CA ARG A 16 -1.64 -7.98 -13.29
C ARG A 16 -1.01 -7.48 -14.58
N ALA A 17 -1.26 -6.23 -14.96
CA ALA A 17 -0.63 -5.64 -16.16
C ALA A 17 0.89 -5.57 -16.06
N ALA A 18 1.45 -5.38 -14.85
CA ALA A 18 2.89 -5.49 -14.63
C ALA A 18 3.39 -6.92 -14.86
N GLN A 19 2.67 -7.92 -14.36
CA GLN A 19 3.00 -9.34 -14.54
C GLN A 19 2.89 -9.79 -15.99
N ASP A 20 1.85 -9.38 -16.70
CA ASP A 20 1.67 -9.64 -18.14
C ASP A 20 2.84 -9.06 -18.95
N GLY A 21 3.41 -7.95 -18.47
CA GLY A 21 4.65 -7.38 -18.95
C GLY A 21 5.94 -8.06 -18.49
N GLY A 22 5.86 -9.22 -17.80
CA GLY A 22 7.00 -9.98 -17.30
C GLY A 22 7.73 -9.34 -16.11
N ARG A 23 7.06 -8.48 -15.35
CA ARG A 23 7.63 -7.72 -14.23
C ARG A 23 6.91 -8.00 -12.91
N THR A 24 7.66 -8.00 -11.81
CA THR A 24 7.08 -7.87 -10.48
C THR A 24 6.56 -6.44 -10.30
N ALA A 25 5.29 -6.27 -9.89
CA ALA A 25 4.69 -4.96 -9.68
C ALA A 25 5.36 -4.20 -8.53
N LEU A 26 5.46 -2.88 -8.65
CA LEU A 26 5.95 -2.00 -7.58
C LEU A 26 4.78 -1.20 -6.99
N VAL A 27 4.51 -1.43 -5.70
CA VAL A 27 3.65 -0.60 -4.87
C VAL A 27 4.55 0.36 -4.10
N ALA A 28 4.49 1.65 -4.41
CA ALA A 28 5.37 2.65 -3.82
C ALA A 28 4.65 3.42 -2.71
N PHE A 29 5.19 3.36 -1.49
CA PHE A 29 4.63 4.05 -0.33
C PHE A 29 5.20 5.47 -0.20
N LEU A 30 4.30 6.43 0.03
CA LEU A 30 4.62 7.82 0.38
C LEU A 30 3.90 8.20 1.68
N THR A 31 4.53 8.98 2.55
CA THR A 31 3.83 9.60 3.68
C THR A 31 3.15 10.90 3.22
N GLY A 32 1.83 11.00 3.42
CA GLY A 32 1.05 12.17 3.05
C GLY A 32 1.59 13.45 3.70
N GLY A 33 1.83 14.49 2.88
CA GLY A 33 2.37 15.77 3.34
C GLY A 33 3.86 15.81 3.69
N PHE A 34 4.59 14.71 3.51
CA PHE A 34 6.02 14.65 3.83
C PHE A 34 6.92 14.79 2.58
N PRO A 35 8.07 15.48 2.66
CA PRO A 35 8.61 16.23 3.81
C PRO A 35 7.90 17.58 4.03
N ASP A 36 7.22 18.10 3.03
CA ASP A 36 6.32 19.24 3.00
C ASP A 36 5.28 19.05 1.90
N ARG A 37 4.17 19.83 1.92
CA ARG A 37 3.05 19.69 0.97
C ARG A 37 3.50 19.77 -0.49
N ARG A 38 4.34 20.73 -0.84
CA ARG A 38 4.79 20.94 -2.22
C ARG A 38 5.62 19.73 -2.70
N ARG A 39 6.60 19.30 -1.91
CA ARG A 39 7.45 18.16 -2.25
C ARG A 39 6.68 16.85 -2.25
N PHE A 40 5.67 16.70 -1.39
CA PHE A 40 4.78 15.55 -1.43
C PHE A 40 4.06 15.46 -2.78
N HIS A 41 3.47 16.57 -3.27
CA HIS A 41 2.80 16.58 -4.57
C HIS A 41 3.76 16.30 -5.74
N GLU A 42 4.95 16.89 -5.71
CA GLU A 42 6.00 16.63 -6.70
C GLU A 42 6.40 15.14 -6.71
N SER A 43 6.61 14.56 -5.51
CA SER A 43 6.94 13.13 -5.36
C SER A 43 5.79 12.24 -5.79
N LEU A 44 4.55 12.55 -5.42
CA LEU A 44 3.36 11.79 -5.82
C LEU A 44 3.22 11.73 -7.33
N ALA A 45 3.33 12.86 -8.02
CA ALA A 45 3.24 12.91 -9.47
C ALA A 45 4.35 12.08 -10.14
N ALA A 46 5.60 12.26 -9.70
CA ALA A 46 6.76 11.58 -10.27
C ALA A 46 6.74 10.06 -9.99
N VAL A 47 6.37 9.65 -8.78
CA VAL A 47 6.28 8.24 -8.38
C VAL A 47 5.14 7.55 -9.10
N ALA A 48 3.98 8.20 -9.26
CA ALA A 48 2.82 7.63 -9.95
C ALA A 48 3.04 7.39 -11.46
N ASP A 49 4.06 8.01 -12.06
CA ASP A 49 4.46 7.73 -13.45
C ASP A 49 5.33 6.47 -13.58
N VAL A 50 5.89 5.97 -12.46
CA VAL A 50 6.85 4.86 -12.44
C VAL A 50 6.33 3.65 -11.67
N ALA A 51 5.63 3.85 -10.56
CA ALA A 51 5.03 2.77 -9.77
C ALA A 51 3.78 2.21 -10.47
N ASP A 52 3.44 0.96 -10.17
CA ASP A 52 2.21 0.32 -10.66
C ASP A 52 1.01 0.67 -9.74
N VAL A 53 1.28 0.91 -8.45
CA VAL A 53 0.31 1.42 -7.46
C VAL A 53 1.05 2.39 -6.53
N VAL A 54 0.39 3.46 -6.09
CA VAL A 54 0.93 4.34 -5.06
C VAL A 54 0.11 4.20 -3.79
N GLU A 55 0.79 3.82 -2.71
CA GLU A 55 0.25 3.77 -1.36
C GLU A 55 0.59 5.06 -0.62
N ILE A 56 -0.42 5.75 -0.08
CA ILE A 56 -0.24 7.00 0.66
C ILE A 56 -0.59 6.74 2.13
N GLY A 57 0.42 6.79 3.00
CA GLY A 57 0.24 6.72 4.45
C GLY A 57 -0.39 7.99 4.99
N VAL A 58 -1.55 7.87 5.62
CA VAL A 58 -2.20 8.96 6.34
C VAL A 58 -1.45 9.19 7.65
N PRO A 59 -0.90 10.39 7.90
CA PRO A 59 -0.17 10.66 9.13
C PRO A 59 -1.03 10.44 10.37
N PHE A 60 -0.47 9.75 11.36
CA PHE A 60 -1.13 9.44 12.63
C PHE A 60 -0.17 9.58 13.81
N THR A 61 -0.68 9.93 14.99
CA THR A 61 0.13 10.16 16.20
C THR A 61 0.67 8.87 16.81
N ASP A 62 -0.06 7.76 16.65
CA ASP A 62 0.20 6.49 17.34
C ASP A 62 0.32 5.32 16.36
N PRO A 63 1.26 5.36 15.39
CA PRO A 63 1.35 4.42 14.28
C PRO A 63 2.05 3.12 14.70
N MET A 64 1.35 2.22 15.40
CA MET A 64 1.89 1.00 16.04
C MET A 64 2.52 0.01 15.07
N ALA A 65 2.03 -0.05 13.82
CA ALA A 65 2.54 -0.97 12.80
C ALA A 65 3.71 -0.39 12.00
N ASP A 66 4.01 0.91 12.15
CA ASP A 66 5.00 1.58 11.32
C ASP A 66 6.41 1.53 11.93
N GLY A 67 7.41 1.39 11.07
CA GLY A 67 8.81 1.54 11.46
C GLY A 67 9.19 3.00 11.74
N VAL A 68 10.32 3.19 12.44
CA VAL A 68 10.81 4.51 12.93
C VAL A 68 10.88 5.57 11.82
N THR A 69 11.25 5.21 10.59
CA THR A 69 11.33 6.13 9.45
C THR A 69 9.95 6.68 9.09
N ILE A 70 8.94 5.82 9.02
CA ILE A 70 7.57 6.23 8.68
C ILE A 70 6.96 7.02 9.83
N GLN A 71 7.18 6.61 11.10
CA GLN A 71 6.75 7.36 12.29
C GLN A 71 7.29 8.79 12.27
N ARG A 72 8.60 8.96 11.99
CA ARG A 72 9.22 10.28 11.90
C ARG A 72 8.63 11.15 10.79
N ALA A 73 8.37 10.58 9.61
CA ALA A 73 7.73 11.27 8.50
C ALA A 73 6.29 11.69 8.85
N SER A 74 5.52 10.78 9.50
CA SER A 74 4.16 11.07 9.98
C SER A 74 4.15 12.22 10.99
N HIS A 75 5.05 12.19 11.99
CA HIS A 75 5.15 13.27 12.96
C HIS A 75 5.50 14.61 12.33
N ALA A 76 6.40 14.64 11.33
CA ALA A 76 6.74 15.86 10.61
C ALA A 76 5.54 16.43 9.85
N ALA A 77 4.77 15.58 9.16
CA ALA A 77 3.57 15.98 8.44
C ALA A 77 2.46 16.50 9.39
N LEU A 78 2.24 15.82 10.52
CA LEU A 78 1.29 16.26 11.56
C LEU A 78 1.69 17.61 12.15
N ALA A 79 2.98 17.82 12.44
CA ALA A 79 3.49 19.09 12.94
C ALA A 79 3.27 20.24 11.94
N ALA A 80 3.24 19.93 10.63
CA ALA A 80 2.87 20.88 9.57
C ALA A 80 1.36 21.02 9.35
N GLY A 81 0.53 20.40 10.20
CA GLY A 81 -0.93 20.47 10.13
C GLY A 81 -1.57 19.66 9.00
N PHE A 82 -0.88 18.62 8.52
CA PHE A 82 -1.42 17.72 7.50
C PHE A 82 -2.41 16.73 8.12
N THR A 83 -3.55 16.48 7.47
CA THR A 83 -4.63 15.62 7.97
C THR A 83 -5.22 14.80 6.84
N LEU A 84 -6.02 13.75 7.16
CA LEU A 84 -6.79 13.00 6.17
C LEU A 84 -7.72 13.90 5.36
N ALA A 85 -8.37 14.86 6.01
CA ALA A 85 -9.24 15.81 5.31
C ALA A 85 -8.46 16.62 4.27
N SER A 86 -7.32 17.22 4.67
CA SER A 86 -6.48 17.97 3.72
C SER A 86 -5.94 17.09 2.60
N LEU A 87 -5.60 15.82 2.88
CA LEU A 87 -5.15 14.88 1.85
C LEU A 87 -6.24 14.65 0.81
N LEU A 88 -7.47 14.33 1.24
CA LEU A 88 -8.58 14.08 0.32
C LEU A 88 -8.94 15.33 -0.50
N ASP A 89 -8.97 16.51 0.13
CA ASP A 89 -9.23 17.78 -0.55
C ASP A 89 -8.17 18.06 -1.63
N GLU A 90 -6.90 17.85 -1.31
CA GLU A 90 -5.77 18.05 -2.23
C GLU A 90 -5.80 17.06 -3.40
N LEU A 91 -6.05 15.77 -3.13
CA LEU A 91 -6.17 14.75 -4.18
C LEU A 91 -7.37 15.00 -5.11
N ALA A 92 -8.47 15.51 -4.59
CA ALA A 92 -9.67 15.82 -5.40
C ALA A 92 -9.39 16.87 -6.49
N VAL A 93 -8.48 17.83 -6.21
CA VAL A 93 -8.18 18.94 -7.12
C VAL A 93 -6.88 18.76 -7.91
N ILE A 94 -6.04 17.77 -7.59
CA ILE A 94 -4.76 17.54 -8.28
C ILE A 94 -4.97 17.29 -9.79
N ARG A 95 -4.22 18.02 -10.62
CA ARG A 95 -4.23 17.85 -12.08
C ARG A 95 -2.80 17.97 -12.65
N PRO A 96 -2.38 17.09 -13.59
CA PRO A 96 -3.14 15.92 -14.04
C PRO A 96 -3.34 14.92 -12.91
N ARG A 97 -4.35 14.05 -13.02
CA ARG A 97 -4.52 12.96 -12.05
C ARG A 97 -3.34 11.98 -12.13
N PRO A 98 -2.88 11.43 -10.99
CA PRO A 98 -1.89 10.36 -10.98
C PRO A 98 -2.31 9.20 -11.89
N ARG A 99 -1.36 8.61 -12.62
CA ARG A 99 -1.65 7.48 -13.53
C ARG A 99 -1.84 6.18 -12.78
N ALA A 100 -1.01 5.94 -11.76
CA ALA A 100 -1.14 4.78 -10.91
C ALA A 100 -2.38 4.89 -10.01
N PRO A 101 -3.10 3.80 -9.73
CA PRO A 101 -4.13 3.76 -8.71
C PRO A 101 -3.58 4.20 -7.35
N LEU A 102 -4.37 4.99 -6.61
CA LEU A 102 -4.01 5.47 -5.29
C LEU A 102 -4.67 4.61 -4.20
N LEU A 103 -3.87 4.14 -3.28
CA LEU A 103 -4.28 3.36 -2.12
C LEU A 103 -3.94 4.15 -0.85
N LEU A 104 -4.88 4.33 0.06
CA LEU A 104 -4.61 4.98 1.35
C LEU A 104 -4.31 3.94 2.43
N MET A 105 -3.18 4.07 3.11
CA MET A 105 -2.92 3.35 4.35
C MET A 105 -3.24 4.25 5.52
N SER A 106 -4.21 3.87 6.33
CA SER A 106 -4.65 4.63 7.51
C SER A 106 -4.98 3.71 8.67
N TYR A 107 -4.69 4.16 9.87
CA TYR A 107 -5.26 3.55 11.07
C TYR A 107 -6.74 3.88 11.18
N LEU A 108 -7.49 3.11 11.96
CA LEU A 108 -8.93 3.24 12.09
C LEU A 108 -9.35 4.59 12.71
N ASN A 109 -8.62 5.05 13.73
CA ASN A 109 -8.96 6.30 14.43
C ASN A 109 -9.02 7.55 13.53
N PRO A 110 -8.07 7.83 12.63
CA PRO A 110 -8.21 8.93 11.65
C PRO A 110 -9.45 8.82 10.77
N LEU A 111 -9.86 7.60 10.39
CA LEU A 111 -11.06 7.36 9.59
C LEU A 111 -12.34 7.63 10.38
N LEU A 112 -12.39 7.18 11.64
CA LEU A 112 -13.49 7.47 12.57
C LEU A 112 -13.62 8.98 12.82
N ALA A 113 -12.49 9.65 13.06
CA ALA A 113 -12.46 11.10 13.26
C ALA A 113 -12.91 11.88 12.02
N TYR A 114 -12.62 11.38 10.83
CA TYR A 114 -13.13 11.97 9.58
C TYR A 114 -14.64 11.74 9.42
N GLY A 115 -15.14 10.59 9.82
CA GLY A 115 -16.53 10.15 9.73
C GLY A 115 -16.74 9.10 8.64
N LEU A 116 -17.04 7.86 9.06
CA LEU A 116 -17.15 6.69 8.16
C LEU A 116 -18.27 6.83 7.13
N GLU A 117 -19.33 7.58 7.43
CA GLU A 117 -20.46 7.79 6.52
C GLU A 117 -20.08 8.58 5.26
N ARG A 118 -19.23 9.60 5.41
CA ARG A 118 -18.81 10.47 4.30
C ARG A 118 -17.50 10.04 3.63
N LEU A 119 -16.72 9.19 4.29
CA LEU A 119 -15.40 8.77 3.82
C LEU A 119 -15.43 8.11 2.44
N PRO A 120 -16.35 7.17 2.14
CA PRO A 120 -16.34 6.47 0.84
C PRO A 120 -16.53 7.42 -0.34
N GLU A 121 -17.49 8.33 -0.26
CA GLU A 121 -17.76 9.30 -1.33
C GLU A 121 -16.60 10.28 -1.49
N ALA A 122 -16.06 10.80 -0.39
CA ALA A 122 -14.93 11.73 -0.42
C ALA A 122 -13.67 11.08 -1.00
N ALA A 123 -13.38 9.83 -0.62
CA ALA A 123 -12.24 9.07 -1.13
C ALA A 123 -12.38 8.79 -2.64
N ALA A 124 -13.57 8.34 -3.09
CA ALA A 124 -13.84 8.11 -4.50
C ALA A 124 -13.72 9.42 -5.33
N ALA A 125 -14.26 10.53 -4.83
CA ALA A 125 -14.13 11.85 -5.48
C ALA A 125 -12.68 12.31 -5.56
N ALA A 126 -11.86 11.99 -4.54
CA ALA A 126 -10.42 12.23 -4.52
C ALA A 126 -9.63 11.31 -5.48
N GLY A 127 -10.26 10.30 -6.07
CA GLY A 127 -9.62 9.35 -6.97
C GLY A 127 -8.85 8.26 -6.25
N VAL A 128 -9.17 8.01 -4.98
CA VAL A 128 -8.65 6.88 -4.20
C VAL A 128 -9.31 5.59 -4.71
N SER A 129 -8.53 4.53 -4.84
CA SER A 129 -8.97 3.22 -5.33
C SER A 129 -9.19 2.21 -4.20
N GLY A 130 -8.72 2.49 -2.98
CA GLY A 130 -8.91 1.57 -1.85
C GLY A 130 -8.13 1.98 -0.60
N PHE A 131 -8.21 1.10 0.42
CA PHE A 131 -7.62 1.32 1.74
C PHE A 131 -6.90 0.07 2.26
N ILE A 132 -5.83 0.30 3.01
CA ILE A 132 -5.22 -0.62 3.96
C ILE A 132 -5.47 -0.05 5.35
N ILE A 133 -6.03 -0.86 6.28
CA ILE A 133 -6.31 -0.44 7.65
C ILE A 133 -5.71 -1.49 8.59
N PRO A 134 -4.44 -1.30 9.04
CA PRO A 134 -3.68 -2.34 9.74
C PRO A 134 -4.26 -2.77 11.08
N ASP A 135 -5.00 -1.90 11.74
CA ASP A 135 -5.61 -2.09 13.06
C ASP A 135 -7.12 -2.41 12.99
N LEU A 136 -7.66 -2.72 11.80
CA LEU A 136 -9.04 -3.15 11.62
C LEU A 136 -9.11 -4.67 11.44
N PRO A 137 -9.56 -5.43 12.45
CA PRO A 137 -9.81 -6.85 12.30
C PRO A 137 -10.89 -7.12 11.26
N HIS A 138 -10.73 -8.21 10.51
CA HIS A 138 -11.69 -8.59 9.47
C HIS A 138 -13.13 -8.70 10.03
N GLU A 139 -13.28 -9.24 11.22
CA GLU A 139 -14.55 -9.44 11.91
C GLU A 139 -15.29 -8.14 12.22
N GLU A 140 -14.55 -7.04 12.38
CA GLU A 140 -15.07 -5.71 12.68
C GLU A 140 -15.19 -4.82 11.43
N SER A 141 -14.77 -5.33 10.27
CA SER A 141 -14.73 -4.55 9.03
C SER A 141 -16.07 -4.34 8.34
N ALA A 142 -17.14 -4.99 8.80
CA ALA A 142 -18.45 -5.03 8.11
C ALA A 142 -19.05 -3.63 7.86
N GLU A 143 -18.89 -2.70 8.81
CA GLU A 143 -19.38 -1.32 8.68
C GLU A 143 -18.69 -0.53 7.58
N LEU A 144 -17.44 -0.85 7.27
CA LEU A 144 -16.67 -0.22 6.19
C LEU A 144 -16.80 -0.95 4.86
N ARG A 145 -16.86 -2.29 4.87
CA ARG A 145 -16.85 -3.11 3.64
C ARG A 145 -18.01 -2.76 2.73
N VAL A 146 -19.23 -2.71 3.24
CA VAL A 146 -20.42 -2.45 2.42
C VAL A 146 -20.40 -1.05 1.79
N PRO A 147 -20.13 0.05 2.52
CA PRO A 147 -19.96 1.36 1.92
C PRO A 147 -18.79 1.45 0.92
N PHE A 148 -17.68 0.78 1.21
CA PHE A 148 -16.53 0.75 0.31
C PHE A 148 -16.84 0.02 -1.00
N ASP A 149 -17.50 -1.14 -0.91
CA ASP A 149 -17.96 -1.88 -2.09
C ASP A 149 -18.88 -1.03 -2.97
N ARG A 150 -19.81 -0.27 -2.37
CA ARG A 150 -20.70 0.64 -3.11
C ARG A 150 -19.96 1.80 -3.78
N ALA A 151 -18.90 2.29 -3.15
CA ALA A 151 -18.09 3.38 -3.66
C ALA A 151 -16.95 2.92 -4.58
N ALA A 152 -16.89 1.64 -4.91
CA ALA A 152 -15.82 1.05 -5.71
C ALA A 152 -14.41 1.20 -5.07
N LEU A 153 -14.32 1.08 -3.75
CA LEU A 153 -13.07 1.15 -2.99
C LEU A 153 -12.67 -0.25 -2.52
N ALA A 154 -11.45 -0.65 -2.83
CA ALA A 154 -10.90 -1.91 -2.34
C ALA A 154 -10.57 -1.81 -0.84
N LEU A 155 -10.87 -2.86 -0.07
CA LEU A 155 -10.33 -3.05 1.28
C LEU A 155 -9.32 -4.19 1.22
N VAL A 156 -8.04 -3.83 1.25
CA VAL A 156 -6.90 -4.77 1.19
C VAL A 156 -6.80 -5.51 2.51
N GLN A 157 -6.68 -6.85 2.44
CA GLN A 157 -6.48 -7.68 3.62
C GLN A 157 -4.99 -7.94 3.86
N MET A 158 -4.58 -7.90 5.12
CA MET A 158 -3.20 -8.16 5.54
C MET A 158 -3.08 -9.55 6.15
N VAL A 159 -2.03 -10.27 5.76
CA VAL A 159 -1.68 -11.58 6.31
C VAL A 159 -0.23 -11.62 6.75
N THR A 160 0.09 -12.48 7.70
CA THR A 160 1.41 -12.60 8.31
C THR A 160 1.87 -14.05 8.33
N PRO A 161 3.16 -14.35 8.55
CA PRO A 161 3.66 -15.71 8.67
C PRO A 161 2.98 -16.55 9.76
N VAL A 162 2.40 -15.90 10.77
CA VAL A 162 1.70 -16.56 11.89
C VAL A 162 0.18 -16.63 11.68
N THR A 163 -0.36 -16.18 10.55
CA THR A 163 -1.79 -16.30 10.22
C THR A 163 -2.14 -17.78 10.05
N PRO A 164 -3.09 -18.33 10.85
CA PRO A 164 -3.50 -19.73 10.74
C PRO A 164 -4.12 -20.04 9.37
N PRO A 165 -4.00 -21.28 8.83
CA PRO A 165 -4.46 -21.64 7.48
C PRO A 165 -5.92 -21.29 7.20
N ALA A 166 -6.85 -21.66 8.06
CA ALA A 166 -8.27 -21.34 7.88
C ALA A 166 -8.55 -19.82 7.86
N ARG A 167 -7.78 -19.04 8.64
CA ARG A 167 -7.88 -17.58 8.62
C ARG A 167 -7.28 -17.00 7.36
N LEU A 168 -6.17 -17.56 6.86
CA LEU A 168 -5.56 -17.18 5.60
C LEU A 168 -6.55 -17.34 4.43
N GLU A 169 -7.19 -18.50 4.32
CA GLU A 169 -8.19 -18.77 3.29
C GLU A 169 -9.36 -17.77 3.35
N MET A 170 -9.87 -17.50 4.55
CA MET A 170 -10.95 -16.53 4.76
C MET A 170 -10.54 -15.12 4.34
N LEU A 171 -9.37 -14.65 4.77
CA LEU A 171 -8.87 -13.31 4.43
C LEU A 171 -8.62 -13.18 2.93
N CYS A 172 -8.03 -14.19 2.28
CA CYS A 172 -7.80 -14.21 0.84
C CYS A 172 -9.11 -14.19 0.04
N ALA A 173 -10.15 -14.91 0.49
CA ALA A 173 -11.46 -14.94 -0.17
C ALA A 173 -12.17 -13.58 -0.13
N ASP A 174 -12.00 -12.84 0.96
CA ASP A 174 -12.65 -11.54 1.18
C ASP A 174 -11.80 -10.33 0.74
N ALA A 175 -10.53 -10.53 0.40
CA ALA A 175 -9.63 -9.47 -0.03
C ALA A 175 -10.09 -8.82 -1.35
N ARG A 176 -9.80 -7.53 -1.51
CA ARG A 176 -10.02 -6.75 -2.72
C ARG A 176 -8.74 -6.00 -3.11
N GLY A 177 -8.52 -5.85 -4.41
CA GLY A 177 -7.32 -5.24 -4.95
C GLY A 177 -6.14 -6.21 -4.96
N PHE A 178 -5.57 -6.49 -3.78
CA PHE A 178 -4.53 -7.51 -3.56
C PHE A 178 -4.52 -8.00 -2.11
N VAL A 179 -3.79 -9.08 -1.86
CA VAL A 179 -3.47 -9.53 -0.49
C VAL A 179 -2.10 -8.96 -0.08
N TYR A 180 -2.06 -8.22 1.01
CA TYR A 180 -0.81 -7.69 1.58
C TYR A 180 -0.14 -8.76 2.45
N ALA A 181 0.90 -9.38 1.95
CA ALA A 181 1.68 -10.36 2.70
C ALA A 181 2.83 -9.66 3.45
N VAL A 182 2.69 -9.56 4.77
CA VAL A 182 3.73 -9.00 5.65
C VAL A 182 4.86 -10.01 5.79
N THR A 183 6.09 -9.66 5.40
CA THR A 183 7.21 -10.61 5.34
C THR A 183 8.15 -10.55 6.54
N MET A 184 7.94 -9.64 7.49
CA MET A 184 8.83 -9.50 8.65
C MET A 184 8.19 -9.81 9.98
N THR A 185 8.94 -10.58 10.76
CA THR A 185 8.76 -10.80 12.18
C THR A 185 9.96 -10.23 12.96
N GLY A 186 10.40 -8.99 12.69
CA GLY A 186 11.52 -8.44 13.44
C GLY A 186 12.22 -7.26 12.75
N THR A 187 13.05 -6.59 13.51
CA THR A 187 13.72 -5.30 13.26
C THR A 187 14.22 -5.09 11.83
N THR A 188 13.85 -3.96 11.25
CA THR A 188 14.37 -3.38 10.02
C THR A 188 15.90 -3.18 10.07
N GLY A 189 16.66 -4.22 9.77
CA GLY A 189 18.11 -4.20 9.69
C GLY A 189 18.59 -4.29 8.24
N ARG A 190 19.70 -3.64 7.97
CA ARG A 190 20.35 -3.45 6.67
C ARG A 190 20.48 -4.75 5.86
N ASN A 191 20.13 -4.70 4.55
CA ASN A 191 20.49 -5.68 3.48
C ASN A 191 20.49 -7.16 3.89
N VAL A 192 19.42 -7.64 4.48
CA VAL A 192 19.28 -9.07 4.79
C VAL A 192 18.67 -9.76 3.56
N ALA A 193 19.28 -10.83 3.10
CA ALA A 193 18.71 -11.70 2.07
C ALA A 193 17.33 -12.20 2.54
N VAL A 194 16.38 -12.33 1.62
CA VAL A 194 15.05 -12.89 1.93
C VAL A 194 15.23 -14.37 2.32
N PRO A 195 14.85 -14.79 3.54
CA PRO A 195 15.01 -16.17 4.00
C PRO A 195 14.07 -17.14 3.26
N ASP A 196 14.44 -18.41 3.19
CA ASP A 196 13.66 -19.44 2.48
C ASP A 196 12.30 -19.74 3.15
N ASP A 197 12.19 -19.59 4.47
CA ASP A 197 10.93 -19.71 5.19
C ASP A 197 9.93 -18.61 4.84
N VAL A 198 10.41 -17.41 4.52
CA VAL A 198 9.60 -16.30 3.99
C VAL A 198 9.08 -16.67 2.60
N LEU A 199 9.91 -17.24 1.71
CA LEU A 199 9.46 -17.66 0.39
C LEU A 199 8.38 -18.76 0.50
N ALA A 200 8.59 -19.76 1.34
CA ALA A 200 7.61 -20.80 1.59
C ALA A 200 6.28 -20.27 2.18
N TYR A 201 6.34 -19.21 2.98
CA TYR A 201 5.15 -18.51 3.45
C TYR A 201 4.44 -17.80 2.30
N LEU A 202 5.16 -17.06 1.45
CA LEU A 202 4.58 -16.36 0.30
C LEU A 202 3.94 -17.32 -0.70
N ASP A 203 4.56 -18.47 -0.96
CA ASP A 203 3.98 -19.54 -1.80
C ASP A 203 2.63 -20.04 -1.24
N ARG A 204 2.51 -20.19 0.09
CA ARG A 204 1.23 -20.55 0.72
C ARG A 204 0.18 -19.48 0.57
N VAL A 205 0.55 -18.19 0.71
CA VAL A 205 -0.38 -17.07 0.51
C VAL A 205 -0.84 -17.02 -0.94
N HIS A 206 0.11 -17.16 -1.87
CA HIS A 206 -0.19 -17.14 -3.30
C HIS A 206 -1.11 -18.30 -3.71
N ALA A 207 -0.90 -19.49 -3.17
CA ALA A 207 -1.76 -20.65 -3.42
C ALA A 207 -3.18 -20.50 -2.85
N ALA A 208 -3.35 -19.71 -1.78
CA ALA A 208 -4.65 -19.46 -1.14
C ALA A 208 -5.43 -18.30 -1.76
N SER A 209 -4.77 -17.45 -2.57
CA SER A 209 -5.35 -16.22 -3.12
C SER A 209 -5.77 -16.38 -4.58
N SER A 210 -6.94 -15.86 -4.93
CA SER A 210 -7.39 -15.71 -6.34
C SER A 210 -7.11 -14.33 -6.92
N ILE A 211 -6.58 -13.42 -6.11
CA ILE A 211 -6.18 -12.06 -6.51
C ILE A 211 -4.68 -11.87 -6.26
N PRO A 212 -4.05 -10.83 -6.84
CA PRO A 212 -2.62 -10.60 -6.67
C PRO A 212 -2.16 -10.59 -5.21
N VAL A 213 -0.94 -11.06 -4.96
CA VAL A 213 -0.27 -11.04 -3.66
C VAL A 213 0.93 -10.11 -3.73
N CYS A 214 0.97 -9.11 -2.85
CA CYS A 214 2.11 -8.20 -2.74
C CYS A 214 2.83 -8.37 -1.40
N ALA A 215 4.14 -8.55 -1.46
CA ALA A 215 4.97 -8.66 -0.27
C ALA A 215 5.44 -7.27 0.19
N GLY A 216 5.19 -6.98 1.46
CA GLY A 216 5.63 -5.74 2.10
C GLY A 216 6.56 -6.03 3.27
N PHE A 217 7.58 -5.24 3.37
CA PHE A 217 8.57 -5.07 4.42
C PHE A 217 10.02 -5.25 3.99
N GLY A 218 10.80 -4.20 4.28
CA GLY A 218 12.25 -4.28 4.22
C GLY A 218 12.85 -4.28 2.81
N ILE A 219 12.09 -4.05 1.75
CA ILE A 219 12.59 -3.96 0.39
C ILE A 219 13.45 -2.69 0.26
N ARG A 220 14.73 -2.87 -0.02
CA ARG A 220 15.72 -1.80 -0.10
C ARG A 220 16.56 -1.83 -1.38
N GLY A 221 16.51 -2.92 -2.13
CA GLY A 221 17.33 -3.08 -3.32
C GLY A 221 16.80 -4.15 -4.27
N ARG A 222 17.27 -4.09 -5.50
CA ARG A 222 16.88 -4.94 -6.61
C ARG A 222 17.03 -6.43 -6.31
N ALA A 223 18.11 -6.86 -5.66
CA ALA A 223 18.36 -8.27 -5.34
C ALA A 223 17.23 -8.89 -4.49
N GLN A 224 16.57 -8.09 -3.62
CA GLN A 224 15.41 -8.56 -2.86
C GLN A 224 14.18 -8.70 -3.75
N VAL A 225 13.95 -7.78 -4.69
CA VAL A 225 12.86 -7.86 -5.67
C VAL A 225 13.04 -9.11 -6.54
N GLU A 226 14.24 -9.34 -7.06
CA GLU A 226 14.58 -10.54 -7.86
C GLU A 226 14.40 -11.84 -7.07
N ARG A 227 14.75 -11.85 -5.78
CA ARG A 227 14.58 -13.03 -4.91
C ARG A 227 13.10 -13.33 -4.63
N LEU A 228 12.24 -12.33 -4.61
CA LEU A 228 10.80 -12.47 -4.41
C LEU A 228 10.05 -12.77 -5.72
N ALA A 229 10.65 -12.47 -6.86
CA ALA A 229 10.05 -12.75 -8.16
C ALA A 229 9.69 -14.23 -8.31
N GLY A 230 8.45 -14.49 -8.77
CA GLY A 230 7.90 -15.83 -8.88
C GLY A 230 7.22 -16.37 -7.61
N HIS A 231 7.38 -15.71 -6.46
CA HIS A 231 6.69 -16.02 -5.20
C HIS A 231 5.57 -15.00 -4.88
N VAL A 232 5.60 -13.82 -5.52
CA VAL A 232 4.61 -12.75 -5.36
C VAL A 232 4.37 -12.04 -6.68
N ASP A 233 3.24 -11.35 -6.76
CA ASP A 233 2.84 -10.56 -7.92
C ASP A 233 3.40 -9.13 -7.86
N GLY A 234 3.64 -8.64 -6.65
CA GLY A 234 4.22 -7.32 -6.42
C GLY A 234 5.00 -7.20 -5.13
N VAL A 235 5.77 -6.13 -5.02
CA VAL A 235 6.51 -5.76 -3.80
C VAL A 235 6.14 -4.34 -3.37
N ILE A 236 6.06 -4.14 -2.04
CA ILE A 236 5.71 -2.86 -1.44
C ILE A 236 6.98 -2.23 -0.87
N VAL A 237 7.27 -1.01 -1.33
CA VAL A 237 8.51 -0.29 -1.02
C VAL A 237 8.14 0.94 -0.20
N GLY A 238 8.35 0.87 1.10
CA GLY A 238 7.99 1.93 2.06
C GLY A 238 9.20 2.69 2.59
N SER A 239 9.73 2.27 3.74
CA SER A 239 10.75 2.99 4.50
C SER A 239 11.95 3.43 3.66
N ALA A 240 12.41 2.59 2.72
CA ALA A 240 13.54 2.92 1.86
C ALA A 240 13.24 4.12 0.94
N LEU A 241 12.03 4.18 0.36
CA LEU A 241 11.62 5.30 -0.48
C LEU A 241 11.44 6.59 0.34
N VAL A 242 10.85 6.49 1.54
CA VAL A 242 10.72 7.63 2.46
C VAL A 242 12.11 8.17 2.86
N GLU A 243 13.08 7.29 3.13
CA GLU A 243 14.47 7.70 3.43
C GLU A 243 15.15 8.41 2.23
N VAL A 244 14.89 7.96 1.00
CA VAL A 244 15.40 8.63 -0.22
C VAL A 244 14.84 10.05 -0.30
N ILE A 245 13.53 10.21 -0.13
CA ILE A 245 12.87 11.53 -0.16
C ILE A 245 13.37 12.43 0.98
N GLU A 246 13.50 11.90 2.19
CA GLU A 246 13.99 12.62 3.38
C GLU A 246 15.39 13.23 3.13
N ARG A 247 16.26 12.46 2.47
CA ARG A 247 17.63 12.90 2.13
C ARG A 247 17.70 13.81 0.89
N GLY A 248 16.57 14.11 0.27
CA GLY A 248 16.50 14.90 -0.96
C GLY A 248 16.98 14.15 -2.20
N GLY A 249 17.00 12.80 -2.15
CA GLY A 249 17.31 11.95 -3.29
C GLY A 249 16.17 11.89 -4.31
N ASP A 250 16.44 11.27 -5.45
CA ASP A 250 15.47 11.08 -6.53
C ASP A 250 14.65 9.77 -6.32
N PRO A 251 13.35 9.85 -5.97
CA PRO A 251 12.50 8.67 -5.78
C PRO A 251 12.29 7.88 -7.06
N VAL A 252 12.30 8.54 -8.24
CA VAL A 252 12.11 7.89 -9.54
C VAL A 252 13.33 7.06 -9.91
N ALA A 253 14.54 7.62 -9.73
CA ALA A 253 15.78 6.88 -9.96
C ALA A 253 15.86 5.65 -9.06
N PHE A 254 15.49 5.77 -7.79
CA PHE A 254 15.45 4.64 -6.85
C PHE A 254 14.46 3.55 -7.28
N LEU A 255 13.22 3.90 -7.68
CA LEU A 255 12.23 2.92 -8.15
C LEU A 255 12.65 2.25 -9.47
N ARG A 256 13.31 2.97 -10.38
CA ARG A 256 13.87 2.40 -11.60
C ARG A 256 15.00 1.42 -11.30
N GLU A 257 15.88 1.73 -10.37
CA GLU A 257 16.92 0.81 -9.90
C GLU A 257 16.32 -0.51 -9.39
N LEU A 258 15.25 -0.44 -8.59
CA LEU A 258 14.53 -1.63 -8.11
C LEU A 258 13.95 -2.46 -9.26
N ARG A 259 13.49 -1.83 -10.32
CA ARG A 259 12.99 -2.50 -11.53
C ARG A 259 14.10 -3.07 -12.42
N GLY A 260 15.32 -2.60 -12.28
CA GLY A 260 16.44 -2.95 -13.17
C GLY A 260 16.38 -2.24 -14.52
N ALA A 261 15.85 -1.03 -14.53
CA ALA A 261 15.74 -0.16 -15.70
C ALA A 261 16.66 1.06 -15.56
#